data_0a69d81f5ea561d26dd7c859a4670956
#
_entry.id   0a69d81f5ea561d26dd7c859a4670956
#
_cell.length_a   1.000
_cell.length_b   1.000
_cell.length_c   1.000
_cell.angle_alpha   90.00
_cell.angle_beta   90.00
_cell.angle_gamma   90.00
#
_symmetry.space_group_name_H-M   'P 1'
#
loop_
_entity.id
_entity.type
_entity.pdbx_description
1 polymer ?
#
loop_
_entity_poly.entity_id
_entity_poly.type
_entity_poly.pdbx_seq_one_letter_code
_entity_poly.pdbx_strand_id
1 'polypeptide(L)'
;LVLSGIICYLYMSRVRNEKKIDKVVFYDDLTSHYNYNKFRMDVQMLLDKGQADSYALIEFDVSDFKLLNELYGYQGGDQLLITTMRLCEENCSADERCARISADRFIVLWKMRDTDSIASRYAALMEAVQEDMRKQREQFKADFYAGVYLLQNTDREFSPCHDRCMHAKMLGKAEKKQRCTFFSEKMYDTMLYQKRLEGQMEQALQHKEFKVFLQPKVTLRDDIVHSAEALVRWDSPIFGMIPPMAFIPLFEKNGFLEQLDMYMMDEVCQLLKKWEQTYPSLRISINVSRMYIFRPGFA
;
A
#
# COMPACT_ATOMS: atom_id res chain seq x y z
N LEU A 1 -44.49 46.61 -9.82
CA LEU A 1 -44.47 45.75 -8.61
C LEU A 1 -44.45 44.25 -8.98
N VAL A 2 -45.31 43.76 -9.89
CA VAL A 2 -45.38 42.32 -10.26
C VAL A 2 -44.09 41.87 -10.95
N LEU A 3 -43.53 42.68 -11.87
CA LEU A 3 -42.30 42.33 -12.60
C LEU A 3 -41.09 42.25 -11.68
N SER A 4 -40.96 43.13 -10.70
CA SER A 4 -39.87 43.10 -9.72
C SER A 4 -39.97 41.88 -8.79
N GLY A 5 -41.17 41.42 -8.46
CA GLY A 5 -41.39 40.20 -7.72
C GLY A 5 -40.97 38.96 -8.47
N ILE A 6 -41.30 38.90 -9.78
CA ILE A 6 -40.87 37.75 -10.63
C ILE A 6 -39.35 37.70 -10.79
N ILE A 7 -38.70 38.83 -11.02
CA ILE A 7 -37.23 38.91 -11.14
C ILE A 7 -36.58 38.48 -9.83
N CYS A 8 -37.07 38.91 -8.67
CA CYS A 8 -36.58 38.54 -7.37
C CYS A 8 -36.76 37.02 -7.13
N TYR A 9 -37.90 36.45 -7.48
CA TYR A 9 -38.17 35.00 -7.36
C TYR A 9 -37.25 34.18 -8.25
N LEU A 10 -37.06 34.56 -9.50
CA LEU A 10 -36.15 33.86 -10.43
C LEU A 10 -34.69 33.96 -9.96
N TYR A 11 -34.26 35.10 -9.47
CA TYR A 11 -32.93 35.27 -8.87
C TYR A 11 -32.74 34.39 -7.63
N MET A 12 -33.70 34.41 -6.69
CA MET A 12 -33.66 33.56 -5.50
C MET A 12 -33.71 32.07 -5.83
N SER A 13 -34.49 31.67 -6.83
CA SER A 13 -34.55 30.30 -7.33
C SER A 13 -33.23 29.87 -7.93
N ARG A 14 -32.59 30.74 -8.73
CA ARG A 14 -31.26 30.48 -9.31
C ARG A 14 -30.20 30.31 -8.22
N VAL A 15 -30.11 31.24 -7.28
CA VAL A 15 -29.16 31.18 -6.16
C VAL A 15 -29.38 29.90 -5.31
N ARG A 16 -30.66 29.52 -5.10
CA ARG A 16 -30.99 28.27 -4.37
C ARG A 16 -30.58 27.05 -5.15
N ASN A 17 -30.75 27.04 -6.47
CA ASN A 17 -30.34 25.92 -7.32
C ASN A 17 -28.80 25.82 -7.41
N GLU A 18 -28.09 26.95 -7.55
CA GLU A 18 -26.62 26.99 -7.51
C GLU A 18 -26.09 26.41 -6.20
N LYS A 19 -26.62 26.83 -5.04
CA LYS A 19 -26.24 26.28 -3.74
C LYS A 19 -26.55 24.78 -3.58
N LYS A 20 -27.63 24.28 -4.19
CA LYS A 20 -27.93 22.84 -4.21
C LYS A 20 -26.95 22.06 -5.08
N ILE A 21 -26.60 22.62 -6.25
CA ILE A 21 -25.61 22.02 -7.15
C ILE A 21 -24.25 21.99 -6.46
N ASP A 22 -23.81 23.08 -5.86
CA ASP A 22 -22.56 23.16 -5.11
C ASP A 22 -22.50 22.12 -4.00
N LYS A 23 -23.61 21.93 -3.26
CA LYS A 23 -23.67 20.95 -2.19
C LYS A 23 -23.49 19.51 -2.70
N VAL A 24 -24.13 19.14 -3.81
CA VAL A 24 -24.02 17.81 -4.41
C VAL A 24 -22.65 17.58 -5.06
N VAL A 25 -22.07 18.61 -5.67
CA VAL A 25 -20.82 18.51 -6.42
C VAL A 25 -19.60 18.49 -5.49
N PHE A 26 -19.63 19.23 -4.37
CA PHE A 26 -18.45 19.53 -3.56
C PHE A 26 -18.50 19.01 -2.12
N TYR A 27 -19.59 18.44 -1.68
CA TYR A 27 -19.74 17.93 -0.32
C TYR A 27 -20.02 16.43 -0.30
N ASP A 28 -19.60 15.77 0.76
CA ASP A 28 -19.90 14.35 1.05
C ASP A 28 -21.24 14.27 1.79
N ASP A 29 -22.13 13.41 1.31
CA ASP A 29 -23.52 13.32 1.83
C ASP A 29 -23.57 12.84 3.29
N LEU A 30 -22.64 11.95 3.71
CA LEU A 30 -22.62 11.41 5.07
C LEU A 30 -22.06 12.41 6.07
N THR A 31 -20.90 12.98 5.73
CA THR A 31 -20.15 13.83 6.67
C THR A 31 -20.50 15.31 6.56
N SER A 32 -21.15 15.74 5.46
CA SER A 32 -21.45 17.13 5.13
C SER A 32 -20.22 18.05 5.02
N HIS A 33 -19.02 17.49 4.91
CA HIS A 33 -17.78 18.20 4.66
C HIS A 33 -17.37 18.10 3.18
N TYR A 34 -16.27 18.72 2.81
CA TYR A 34 -15.78 18.64 1.43
C TYR A 34 -15.52 17.19 0.99
N ASN A 35 -15.90 16.92 -0.26
CA ASN A 35 -15.61 15.68 -0.94
C ASN A 35 -14.31 15.76 -1.73
N TYR A 36 -13.92 14.62 -2.32
CA TYR A 36 -12.71 14.50 -3.12
C TYR A 36 -12.63 15.47 -4.30
N ASN A 37 -13.75 15.78 -4.94
CA ASN A 37 -13.76 16.72 -6.10
C ASN A 37 -13.33 18.12 -5.68
N LYS A 38 -13.88 18.64 -4.58
CA LYS A 38 -13.49 19.94 -4.04
C LYS A 38 -12.03 19.97 -3.63
N PHE A 39 -11.59 18.95 -2.91
CA PHE A 39 -10.19 18.82 -2.46
C PHE A 39 -9.22 18.82 -3.64
N ARG A 40 -9.48 17.99 -4.65
CA ARG A 40 -8.66 17.91 -5.87
C ARG A 40 -8.52 19.27 -6.56
N MET A 41 -9.63 19.99 -6.70
CA MET A 41 -9.62 21.33 -7.33
C MET A 41 -8.77 22.32 -6.52
N ASP A 42 -8.90 22.33 -5.19
CA ASP A 42 -8.16 23.25 -4.34
C ASP A 42 -6.65 22.96 -4.36
N VAL A 43 -6.26 21.69 -4.32
CA VAL A 43 -4.85 21.30 -4.43
C VAL A 43 -4.30 21.59 -5.83
N GLN A 44 -5.06 21.33 -6.90
CA GLN A 44 -4.64 21.67 -8.26
C GLN A 44 -4.38 23.19 -8.41
N MET A 45 -5.24 24.03 -7.87
CA MET A 45 -5.01 25.49 -7.87
C MET A 45 -3.74 25.89 -7.10
N LEU A 46 -3.36 25.14 -6.06
CA LEU A 46 -2.12 25.34 -5.32
C LEU A 46 -0.90 24.96 -6.18
N LEU A 47 -0.97 23.83 -6.87
CA LEU A 47 0.08 23.37 -7.80
C LEU A 47 0.28 24.35 -8.95
N ASP A 48 -0.81 24.83 -9.54
CA ASP A 48 -0.77 25.81 -10.65
C ASP A 48 -0.09 27.14 -10.25
N LYS A 49 -0.17 27.51 -8.97
CA LYS A 49 0.50 28.70 -8.43
C LYS A 49 1.98 28.47 -8.08
N GLY A 50 2.48 27.24 -8.16
CA GLY A 50 3.86 26.88 -7.79
C GLY A 50 4.17 27.11 -6.29
N GLN A 51 3.20 26.93 -5.42
CA GLN A 51 3.31 27.15 -3.97
C GLN A 51 3.22 25.84 -3.16
N ALA A 52 3.50 24.71 -3.80
CA ALA A 52 3.23 23.41 -3.24
C ALA A 52 4.32 22.88 -2.27
N ASP A 53 5.55 23.36 -2.38
CA ASP A 53 6.72 22.81 -1.65
C ASP A 53 6.70 22.97 -0.13
N SER A 54 5.72 23.68 0.42
CA SER A 54 5.50 23.80 1.87
C SER A 54 4.42 22.88 2.39
N TYR A 55 3.87 22.00 1.55
CA TYR A 55 2.73 21.14 1.91
C TYR A 55 3.04 19.66 1.86
N ALA A 56 2.37 18.92 2.73
CA ALA A 56 2.29 17.46 2.71
C ALA A 56 0.87 17.03 2.34
N LEU A 57 0.76 16.11 1.39
CA LEU A 57 -0.46 15.40 1.05
C LEU A 57 -0.49 14.10 1.82
N ILE A 58 -1.59 13.82 2.53
CA ILE A 58 -1.73 12.64 3.39
C ILE A 58 -3.05 11.97 3.07
N GLU A 59 -3.01 10.73 2.62
CA GLU A 59 -4.20 9.90 2.50
C GLU A 59 -4.17 8.81 3.56
N PHE A 60 -5.30 8.58 4.21
CA PHE A 60 -5.43 7.51 5.20
C PHE A 60 -6.79 6.80 5.10
N ASP A 61 -6.82 5.57 5.60
CA ASP A 61 -8.04 4.76 5.71
C ASP A 61 -8.13 4.05 7.06
N VAL A 62 -9.34 3.56 7.36
CA VAL A 62 -9.60 2.71 8.51
C VAL A 62 -9.27 1.27 8.14
N SER A 63 -8.41 0.61 8.91
CA SER A 63 -8.13 -0.80 8.66
C SER A 63 -9.33 -1.66 8.99
N ASP A 64 -9.60 -2.63 8.09
CA ASP A 64 -10.65 -3.63 8.28
C ASP A 64 -12.02 -3.02 8.59
N PHE A 65 -12.36 -1.88 7.94
CA PHE A 65 -13.61 -1.13 8.17
C PHE A 65 -14.87 -2.00 8.03
N LYS A 66 -14.86 -3.00 7.15
CA LYS A 66 -15.96 -3.96 7.04
C LYS A 66 -16.17 -4.75 8.33
N LEU A 67 -15.09 -5.28 8.90
CA LEU A 67 -15.13 -5.99 10.18
C LEU A 67 -15.58 -5.06 11.31
N LEU A 68 -15.18 -3.81 11.26
CA LEU A 68 -15.59 -2.78 12.23
C LEU A 68 -17.12 -2.54 12.16
N ASN A 69 -17.70 -2.50 10.95
CA ASN A 69 -19.15 -2.45 10.76
C ASN A 69 -19.87 -3.70 11.27
N GLU A 70 -19.27 -4.89 11.14
CA GLU A 70 -19.82 -6.13 11.71
C GLU A 70 -19.81 -6.10 13.25
N LEU A 71 -18.76 -5.55 13.86
CA LEU A 71 -18.64 -5.46 15.33
C LEU A 71 -19.51 -4.36 15.96
N TYR A 72 -19.57 -3.20 15.34
CA TYR A 72 -20.20 -2.00 15.93
C TYR A 72 -21.48 -1.57 15.22
N GLY A 73 -21.89 -2.28 14.15
CA GLY A 73 -23.02 -1.93 13.28
C GLY A 73 -22.69 -0.78 12.33
N TYR A 74 -23.48 -0.64 11.26
CA TYR A 74 -23.31 0.43 10.26
C TYR A 74 -23.37 1.83 10.87
N GLN A 75 -24.28 2.04 11.86
CA GLN A 75 -24.35 3.33 12.56
C GLN A 75 -23.06 3.66 13.32
N GLY A 76 -22.38 2.65 13.88
CA GLY A 76 -21.08 2.85 14.53
C GLY A 76 -19.99 3.21 13.54
N GLY A 77 -20.01 2.58 12.35
CA GLY A 77 -19.12 2.93 11.25
C GLY A 77 -19.37 4.35 10.73
N ASP A 78 -20.62 4.73 10.48
CA ASP A 78 -20.98 6.07 10.04
C ASP A 78 -20.55 7.13 11.07
N GLN A 79 -20.75 6.87 12.36
CA GLN A 79 -20.32 7.77 13.42
C GLN A 79 -18.78 7.94 13.43
N LEU A 80 -18.03 6.85 13.21
CA LEU A 80 -16.58 6.94 13.10
C LEU A 80 -16.18 7.84 11.91
N LEU A 81 -16.81 7.68 10.76
CA LEU A 81 -16.50 8.47 9.56
C LEU A 81 -16.82 9.96 9.78
N ILE A 82 -17.97 10.28 10.40
CA ILE A 82 -18.38 11.64 10.74
C ILE A 82 -17.40 12.25 11.76
N THR A 83 -17.09 11.53 12.83
CA THR A 83 -16.13 11.97 13.86
C THR A 83 -14.76 12.23 13.28
N THR A 84 -14.25 11.31 12.42
CA THR A 84 -12.96 11.45 11.76
C THR A 84 -12.91 12.72 10.91
N MET A 85 -13.93 12.96 10.10
CA MET A 85 -13.95 14.13 9.22
C MET A 85 -14.04 15.43 9.99
N ARG A 86 -14.90 15.51 11.03
CA ARG A 86 -15.03 16.67 11.93
C ARG A 86 -13.67 17.02 12.58
N LEU A 87 -12.99 16.02 13.16
CA LEU A 87 -11.69 16.22 13.81
C LEU A 87 -10.59 16.58 12.80
N CYS A 88 -10.65 16.08 11.57
CA CYS A 88 -9.75 16.53 10.50
C CYS A 88 -9.95 18.02 10.22
N GLU A 89 -11.18 18.50 10.11
CA GLU A 89 -11.47 19.91 9.83
C GLU A 89 -11.08 20.81 11.00
N GLU A 90 -11.41 20.42 12.23
CA GLU A 90 -10.99 21.14 13.44
C GLU A 90 -9.46 21.23 13.60
N ASN A 91 -8.73 20.27 13.04
CA ASN A 91 -7.26 20.23 13.05
C ASN A 91 -6.62 20.98 11.87
N CYS A 92 -7.41 21.43 10.87
CA CYS A 92 -6.90 22.16 9.71
C CYS A 92 -6.86 23.67 9.97
N SER A 93 -5.76 24.32 9.58
CA SER A 93 -5.67 25.78 9.51
C SER A 93 -6.34 26.32 8.24
N ALA A 94 -6.42 27.65 8.12
CA ALA A 94 -7.05 28.33 6.97
C ALA A 94 -6.43 27.96 5.60
N ASP A 95 -5.12 27.67 5.58
CA ASP A 95 -4.37 27.29 4.38
C ASP A 95 -4.40 25.77 4.11
N GLU A 96 -4.94 24.98 5.02
CA GLU A 96 -4.99 23.53 4.94
C GLU A 96 -6.36 23.04 4.45
N ARG A 97 -6.43 21.82 4.00
CA ARG A 97 -7.66 21.23 3.45
C ARG A 97 -7.80 19.78 3.91
N CYS A 98 -9.03 19.34 4.05
CA CYS A 98 -9.35 17.93 4.27
C CYS A 98 -10.62 17.57 3.50
N ALA A 99 -10.75 16.28 3.16
CA ALA A 99 -11.94 15.73 2.51
C ALA A 99 -12.08 14.24 2.78
N ARG A 100 -13.29 13.75 2.65
CA ARG A 100 -13.56 12.33 2.50
C ARG A 100 -13.54 11.96 1.02
N ILE A 101 -12.78 10.91 0.67
CA ILE A 101 -12.68 10.43 -0.71
C ILE A 101 -13.89 9.55 -1.04
N SER A 102 -14.05 8.48 -0.31
CA SER A 102 -15.14 7.49 -0.43
C SER A 102 -14.99 6.43 0.67
N ALA A 103 -16.06 5.76 1.02
CA ALA A 103 -16.06 4.71 2.05
C ALA A 103 -15.34 5.17 3.35
N ASP A 104 -14.24 4.55 3.70
CA ASP A 104 -13.41 4.81 4.88
C ASP A 104 -12.12 5.59 4.56
N ARG A 105 -12.02 6.17 3.35
CA ARG A 105 -10.81 6.88 2.87
C ARG A 105 -10.94 8.39 3.03
N PHE A 106 -9.90 8.99 3.60
CA PHE A 106 -9.77 10.42 3.87
C PHE A 106 -8.48 10.96 3.27
N ILE A 107 -8.47 12.26 2.99
CA ILE A 107 -7.30 12.96 2.47
C ILE A 107 -7.19 14.33 3.14
N VAL A 108 -5.97 14.71 3.51
CA VAL A 108 -5.65 16.00 4.08
C VAL A 108 -4.44 16.62 3.41
N LEU A 109 -4.43 17.94 3.34
CA LEU A 109 -3.31 18.75 2.89
C LEU A 109 -2.87 19.61 4.07
N TRP A 110 -1.68 19.31 4.62
CA TRP A 110 -1.10 20.08 5.72
C TRP A 110 0.07 20.95 5.27
N LYS A 111 0.11 22.17 5.76
CA LYS A 111 1.22 23.12 5.52
C LYS A 111 2.38 22.80 6.47
N MET A 112 3.09 21.72 6.18
CA MET A 112 4.12 21.14 7.03
C MET A 112 5.05 20.25 6.20
N ARG A 113 6.37 20.23 6.51
CA ARG A 113 7.33 19.39 5.77
C ARG A 113 8.18 18.49 6.67
N ASP A 114 8.28 18.81 7.93
CA ASP A 114 9.03 17.98 8.88
C ASP A 114 8.31 16.65 9.10
N THR A 115 8.98 15.55 8.77
CA THR A 115 8.39 14.21 8.79
C THR A 115 7.96 13.77 10.19
N ASP A 116 8.75 14.09 11.20
CA ASP A 116 8.46 13.72 12.59
C ASP A 116 7.26 14.50 13.13
N SER A 117 7.18 15.78 12.79
CA SER A 117 6.04 16.63 13.15
C SER A 117 4.76 16.17 12.43
N ILE A 118 4.84 15.77 11.14
CA ILE A 118 3.69 15.22 10.41
C ILE A 118 3.22 13.91 11.06
N ALA A 119 4.13 13.00 11.34
CA ALA A 119 3.81 11.71 11.96
C ALA A 119 3.19 11.90 13.36
N SER A 120 3.74 12.82 14.17
CA SER A 120 3.23 13.15 15.50
C SER A 120 1.85 13.78 15.43
N ARG A 121 1.62 14.74 14.53
CA ARG A 121 0.30 15.37 14.32
C ARG A 121 -0.73 14.36 13.87
N TYR A 122 -0.36 13.46 12.93
CA TYR A 122 -1.24 12.38 12.49
C TYR A 122 -1.60 11.44 13.64
N ALA A 123 -0.62 11.00 14.44
CA ALA A 123 -0.85 10.13 15.58
C ALA A 123 -1.80 10.78 16.61
N ALA A 124 -1.59 12.06 16.93
CA ALA A 124 -2.46 12.81 17.83
C ALA A 124 -3.89 12.93 17.30
N LEU A 125 -4.06 13.18 15.99
CA LEU A 125 -5.38 13.23 15.36
C LEU A 125 -6.10 11.87 15.48
N MET A 126 -5.42 10.76 15.18
CA MET A 126 -6.01 9.42 15.27
C MET A 126 -6.35 9.03 16.71
N GLU A 127 -5.54 9.42 17.69
CA GLU A 127 -5.86 9.21 19.11
C GLU A 127 -7.08 10.02 19.52
N ALA A 128 -7.20 11.28 19.09
CA ALA A 128 -8.38 12.11 19.35
C ALA A 128 -9.66 11.48 18.76
N VAL A 129 -9.58 10.88 17.56
CA VAL A 129 -10.71 10.13 16.96
C VAL A 129 -11.09 8.94 17.85
N GLN A 130 -10.12 8.16 18.31
CA GLN A 130 -10.38 7.01 19.16
C GLN A 130 -10.96 7.43 20.53
N GLU A 131 -10.43 8.49 21.13
CA GLU A 131 -10.94 9.01 22.39
C GLU A 131 -12.39 9.48 22.27
N ASP A 132 -12.73 10.20 21.20
CA ASP A 132 -14.10 10.66 20.97
C ASP A 132 -15.07 9.50 20.78
N MET A 133 -14.66 8.47 20.04
CA MET A 133 -15.44 7.23 19.87
C MET A 133 -15.60 6.44 21.18
N ARG A 134 -14.55 6.40 22.04
CA ARG A 134 -14.60 5.73 23.36
C ARG A 134 -15.58 6.39 24.32
N LYS A 135 -15.84 7.68 24.21
CA LYS A 135 -16.90 8.36 25.00
C LYS A 135 -18.28 7.77 24.72
N GLN A 136 -18.50 7.23 23.55
CA GLN A 136 -19.78 6.63 23.13
C GLN A 136 -19.76 5.10 23.30
N ARG A 137 -18.58 4.47 23.20
CA ARG A 137 -18.38 3.01 23.25
C ARG A 137 -17.03 2.70 23.91
N GLU A 138 -17.04 2.35 25.17
CA GLU A 138 -15.88 2.23 26.07
C GLU A 138 -14.72 1.38 25.51
N GLN A 139 -15.00 0.33 24.72
CA GLN A 139 -13.99 -0.58 24.15
C GLN A 139 -13.72 -0.32 22.67
N PHE A 140 -14.06 0.88 22.13
CA PHE A 140 -13.85 1.15 20.72
C PHE A 140 -12.35 1.17 20.36
N LYS A 141 -12.01 0.45 19.31
CA LYS A 141 -10.66 0.42 18.73
C LYS A 141 -10.73 0.39 17.20
N ALA A 142 -10.01 1.30 16.56
CA ALA A 142 -9.80 1.31 15.11
C ALA A 142 -8.33 1.56 14.81
N ASP A 143 -7.79 0.88 13.82
CA ASP A 143 -6.46 1.13 13.30
C ASP A 143 -6.55 1.92 12.00
N PHE A 144 -5.64 2.91 11.84
CA PHE A 144 -5.57 3.77 10.68
C PHE A 144 -4.19 3.68 10.05
N TYR A 145 -4.13 3.67 8.72
CA TYR A 145 -2.88 3.70 7.95
C TYR A 145 -2.87 4.87 7.01
N ALA A 146 -1.79 5.63 7.04
CA ALA A 146 -1.58 6.79 6.20
C ALA A 146 -0.38 6.63 5.28
N GLY A 147 -0.52 7.15 4.07
CA GLY A 147 0.58 7.47 3.19
C GLY A 147 0.75 8.97 3.08
N VAL A 148 1.99 9.42 2.99
CA VAL A 148 2.36 10.83 2.94
C VAL A 148 3.23 11.08 1.72
N TYR A 149 2.89 12.10 0.95
CA TYR A 149 3.73 12.65 -0.10
C TYR A 149 4.03 14.12 0.19
N LEU A 150 5.30 14.48 0.25
CA LEU A 150 5.72 15.87 0.39
C LEU A 150 5.71 16.52 -0.99
N LEU A 151 4.73 17.42 -1.24
CA LEU A 151 4.59 18.10 -2.51
C LEU A 151 5.85 18.88 -2.87
N GLN A 152 6.13 18.99 -4.16
CA GLN A 152 7.28 19.70 -4.69
C GLN A 152 6.84 20.78 -5.68
N ASN A 153 7.64 21.82 -5.84
CA ASN A 153 7.35 22.87 -6.83
C ASN A 153 7.42 22.38 -8.29
N THR A 154 7.95 21.19 -8.52
CA THR A 154 7.97 20.52 -9.83
C THR A 154 6.68 19.78 -10.14
N ASP A 155 5.85 19.50 -9.13
CA ASP A 155 4.56 18.86 -9.34
C ASP A 155 3.61 19.79 -10.11
N ARG A 156 2.95 19.25 -11.12
CA ARG A 156 2.04 19.99 -12.00
C ARG A 156 0.61 19.49 -11.92
N GLU A 157 0.42 18.22 -11.60
CA GLU A 157 -0.86 17.56 -11.58
C GLU A 157 -1.10 16.88 -10.25
N PHE A 158 -2.32 16.98 -9.76
CA PHE A 158 -2.72 16.36 -8.49
C PHE A 158 -2.68 14.84 -8.52
N SER A 159 -3.12 14.21 -9.63
CA SER A 159 -3.27 12.76 -9.69
C SER A 159 -1.96 12.00 -9.42
N PRO A 160 -0.81 12.34 -10.04
CA PRO A 160 0.45 11.68 -9.70
C PRO A 160 0.88 11.86 -8.24
N CYS A 161 0.61 13.03 -7.64
CA CYS A 161 0.90 13.28 -6.23
C CYS A 161 0.07 12.39 -5.31
N HIS A 162 -1.21 12.24 -5.65
CA HIS A 162 -2.13 11.37 -4.92
C HIS A 162 -1.75 9.89 -5.07
N ASP A 163 -1.36 9.45 -6.27
CA ASP A 163 -0.88 8.08 -6.51
C ASP A 163 0.35 7.75 -5.65
N ARG A 164 1.31 8.67 -5.53
CA ARG A 164 2.47 8.53 -4.64
C ARG A 164 2.06 8.36 -3.18
N CYS A 165 1.10 9.16 -2.74
CA CYS A 165 0.51 9.06 -1.40
C CYS A 165 -0.12 7.69 -1.16
N MET A 166 -0.95 7.20 -2.09
CA MET A 166 -1.57 5.88 -2.03
C MET A 166 -0.54 4.74 -2.01
N HIS A 167 0.52 4.81 -2.81
CA HIS A 167 1.58 3.81 -2.83
C HIS A 167 2.29 3.71 -1.48
N ALA A 168 2.63 4.85 -0.86
CA ALA A 168 3.21 4.88 0.48
C ALA A 168 2.29 4.21 1.51
N LYS A 169 0.99 4.53 1.48
CA LYS A 169 0.00 3.91 2.36
C LYS A 169 -0.09 2.39 2.19
N MET A 170 -0.17 1.91 0.94
CA MET A 170 -0.23 0.48 0.66
C MET A 170 0.97 -0.29 1.21
N LEU A 171 2.17 0.27 1.08
CA LEU A 171 3.39 -0.35 1.59
C LEU A 171 3.42 -0.37 3.12
N GLY A 172 3.08 0.74 3.77
CA GLY A 172 2.99 0.82 5.22
C GLY A 172 1.99 -0.18 5.81
N LYS A 173 0.82 -0.32 5.17
CA LYS A 173 -0.21 -1.29 5.56
C LYS A 173 0.27 -2.74 5.38
N ALA A 174 0.98 -3.04 4.29
CA ALA A 174 1.51 -4.39 4.02
C ALA A 174 2.58 -4.82 5.03
N GLU A 175 3.44 -3.90 5.45
CA GLU A 175 4.50 -4.19 6.41
C GLU A 175 4.04 -4.18 7.87
N LYS A 176 2.87 -3.64 8.18
CA LYS A 176 2.30 -3.47 9.54
C LYS A 176 3.22 -2.77 10.55
N LYS A 177 4.27 -2.12 10.07
CA LYS A 177 5.31 -1.53 10.93
C LYS A 177 5.07 -0.06 11.24
N GLN A 178 4.53 0.69 10.28
CA GLN A 178 4.34 2.13 10.42
C GLN A 178 2.92 2.51 10.05
N ARG A 179 2.26 3.24 10.96
CA ARG A 179 0.90 3.76 10.72
C ARG A 179 0.89 4.99 9.82
N CYS A 180 2.04 5.64 9.66
CA CYS A 180 2.24 6.79 8.80
C CYS A 180 3.51 6.57 7.97
N THR A 181 3.37 6.37 6.67
CA THR A 181 4.45 5.99 5.75
C THR A 181 4.69 7.09 4.72
N PHE A 182 5.93 7.55 4.62
CA PHE A 182 6.32 8.58 3.67
C PHE A 182 6.75 7.97 2.35
N PHE A 183 6.28 8.56 1.25
CA PHE A 183 6.69 8.17 -0.09
C PHE A 183 8.18 8.44 -0.31
N SER A 184 8.85 7.51 -0.95
CA SER A 184 10.19 7.71 -1.53
C SER A 184 10.27 7.05 -2.89
N GLU A 185 11.00 7.63 -3.83
CA GLU A 185 11.20 7.06 -5.17
C GLU A 185 11.79 5.65 -5.09
N LYS A 186 12.78 5.42 -4.21
CA LYS A 186 13.37 4.10 -3.98
C LYS A 186 12.33 3.04 -3.59
N MET A 187 11.36 3.41 -2.77
CA MET A 187 10.26 2.54 -2.34
C MET A 187 9.35 2.19 -3.52
N TYR A 188 9.04 3.18 -4.34
CA TYR A 188 8.23 3.01 -5.54
C TYR A 188 8.92 2.13 -6.58
N ASP A 189 10.20 2.38 -6.86
CA ASP A 189 11.02 1.57 -7.78
C ASP A 189 11.10 0.11 -7.33
N THR A 190 11.27 -0.12 -6.02
CA THR A 190 11.28 -1.47 -5.44
C THR A 190 9.94 -2.18 -5.68
N MET A 191 8.82 -1.48 -5.46
CA MET A 191 7.49 -2.03 -5.69
C MET A 191 7.26 -2.37 -7.18
N LEU A 192 7.65 -1.47 -8.08
CA LEU A 192 7.55 -1.71 -9.52
C LEU A 192 8.40 -2.91 -9.96
N TYR A 193 9.62 -3.00 -9.43
CA TYR A 193 10.51 -4.13 -9.70
C TYR A 193 9.88 -5.45 -9.24
N GLN A 194 9.35 -5.50 -8.02
CA GLN A 194 8.65 -6.68 -7.51
C GLN A 194 7.44 -7.07 -8.39
N LYS A 195 6.64 -6.10 -8.80
CA LYS A 195 5.50 -6.35 -9.71
C LYS A 195 5.92 -6.90 -11.07
N ARG A 196 7.05 -6.42 -11.61
CA ARG A 196 7.62 -6.96 -12.86
C ARG A 196 8.10 -8.40 -12.68
N LEU A 197 8.73 -8.72 -11.55
CA LEU A 197 9.13 -10.09 -11.23
C LEU A 197 7.92 -11.02 -11.11
N GLU A 198 6.87 -10.60 -10.39
CA GLU A 198 5.60 -11.36 -10.30
C GLU A 198 5.00 -11.64 -11.68
N GLY A 199 5.01 -10.65 -12.58
CA GLY A 199 4.48 -10.81 -13.93
C GLY A 199 5.28 -11.75 -14.82
N GLN A 200 6.52 -12.10 -14.46
CA GLN A 200 7.41 -12.97 -15.25
C GLN A 200 7.56 -14.39 -14.68
N MET A 201 7.18 -14.63 -13.41
CA MET A 201 7.52 -15.85 -12.67
C MET A 201 7.05 -17.15 -13.32
N GLU A 202 5.83 -17.20 -13.85
CA GLU A 202 5.29 -18.41 -14.49
C GLU A 202 6.01 -18.71 -15.82
N GLN A 203 6.24 -17.68 -16.61
CA GLN A 203 6.96 -17.79 -17.87
C GLN A 203 8.42 -18.19 -17.63
N ALA A 204 9.07 -17.63 -16.61
CA ALA A 204 10.42 -17.97 -16.20
C ALA A 204 10.56 -19.46 -15.81
N LEU A 205 9.55 -20.01 -15.12
CA LEU A 205 9.53 -21.43 -14.78
C LEU A 205 9.43 -22.29 -16.06
N GLN A 206 8.54 -21.95 -16.97
CA GLN A 206 8.34 -22.66 -18.24
C GLN A 206 9.59 -22.62 -19.13
N HIS A 207 10.30 -21.48 -19.15
CA HIS A 207 11.51 -21.30 -19.94
C HIS A 207 12.78 -21.75 -19.24
N LYS A 208 12.65 -22.39 -18.07
CA LYS A 208 13.78 -22.88 -17.28
C LYS A 208 14.81 -21.78 -16.93
N GLU A 209 14.34 -20.59 -16.63
CA GLU A 209 15.20 -19.48 -16.22
C GLU A 209 15.73 -19.64 -14.78
N PHE A 210 15.07 -20.48 -13.96
CA PHE A 210 15.56 -20.84 -12.63
C PHE A 210 16.65 -21.91 -12.74
N LYS A 211 17.86 -21.54 -12.31
CA LYS A 211 19.06 -22.39 -12.40
C LYS A 211 19.45 -22.94 -11.03
N VAL A 212 19.88 -24.21 -11.00
CA VAL A 212 20.46 -24.84 -9.83
C VAL A 212 21.95 -24.47 -9.76
N PHE A 213 22.34 -23.78 -8.71
CA PHE A 213 23.73 -23.55 -8.34
C PHE A 213 24.07 -24.45 -7.17
N LEU A 214 25.22 -25.12 -7.21
CA LEU A 214 25.66 -26.01 -6.16
C LEU A 214 26.74 -25.33 -5.33
N GLN A 215 26.49 -25.19 -4.04
CA GLN A 215 27.49 -24.75 -3.08
C GLN A 215 28.12 -26.01 -2.43
N PRO A 216 29.41 -26.31 -2.69
CA PRO A 216 30.05 -27.46 -2.15
C PRO A 216 30.20 -27.37 -0.62
N LYS A 217 30.00 -28.50 0.07
CA LYS A 217 30.27 -28.67 1.50
C LYS A 217 31.52 -29.54 1.64
N VAL A 218 32.57 -28.93 2.14
CA VAL A 218 33.89 -29.58 2.31
C VAL A 218 33.98 -30.12 3.72
N THR A 219 34.45 -31.35 3.86
CA THR A 219 34.72 -31.95 5.17
C THR A 219 36.10 -31.48 5.66
N LEU A 220 36.13 -30.81 6.82
CA LEU A 220 37.38 -30.28 7.40
C LEU A 220 38.44 -31.31 7.73
N ARG A 221 38.09 -32.61 7.66
CA ARG A 221 38.98 -33.73 8.02
C ARG A 221 39.87 -34.17 6.86
N ASP A 222 39.37 -34.10 5.64
CA ASP A 222 40.01 -34.69 4.45
C ASP A 222 40.01 -33.76 3.23
N ASP A 223 39.44 -32.55 3.39
CA ASP A 223 39.27 -31.51 2.31
C ASP A 223 38.52 -32.05 1.06
N ILE A 224 37.69 -33.12 1.25
CA ILE A 224 36.94 -33.72 0.16
C ILE A 224 35.50 -33.17 0.15
N VAL A 225 34.96 -32.95 -1.06
CA VAL A 225 33.56 -32.58 -1.27
C VAL A 225 32.69 -33.83 -1.35
N HIS A 226 31.92 -34.10 -0.30
CA HIS A 226 30.97 -35.22 -0.26
C HIS A 226 29.52 -34.80 -0.47
N SER A 227 29.22 -33.51 -0.33
CA SER A 227 27.88 -33.00 -0.49
C SER A 227 27.88 -31.54 -0.99
N ALA A 228 26.74 -31.13 -1.51
CA ALA A 228 26.51 -29.75 -1.91
C ALA A 228 25.14 -29.28 -1.45
N GLU A 229 24.93 -27.98 -1.41
CA GLU A 229 23.62 -27.36 -1.24
C GLU A 229 23.16 -26.78 -2.56
N ALA A 230 21.94 -27.15 -2.98
CA ALA A 230 21.28 -26.57 -4.14
C ALA A 230 20.68 -25.21 -3.80
N LEU A 231 21.17 -24.19 -4.48
CA LEU A 231 20.74 -22.82 -4.36
C LEU A 231 20.13 -22.35 -5.68
N VAL A 232 18.91 -21.86 -5.63
CA VAL A 232 18.26 -21.31 -6.81
C VAL A 232 18.87 -19.96 -7.20
N ARG A 233 18.99 -19.72 -8.52
CA ARG A 233 19.27 -18.41 -9.10
C ARG A 233 18.30 -18.21 -10.25
N TRP A 234 17.75 -17.01 -10.41
CA TRP A 234 16.92 -16.69 -11.55
C TRP A 234 17.76 -15.95 -12.61
N ASP A 235 18.04 -16.63 -13.70
CA ASP A 235 18.77 -16.09 -14.86
C ASP A 235 17.75 -15.53 -15.87
N SER A 236 17.33 -14.30 -15.62
CA SER A 236 16.32 -13.64 -16.44
C SER A 236 16.92 -12.97 -17.66
N PRO A 237 16.36 -13.19 -18.86
CA PRO A 237 16.81 -12.49 -20.08
C PRO A 237 16.54 -10.98 -20.02
N ILE A 238 15.65 -10.53 -19.15
CA ILE A 238 15.26 -9.12 -19.00
C ILE A 238 16.08 -8.43 -17.90
N PHE A 239 16.27 -9.11 -16.75
CA PHE A 239 16.85 -8.51 -15.55
C PHE A 239 18.25 -9.05 -15.22
N GLY A 240 18.75 -10.01 -16.00
CA GLY A 240 20.00 -10.72 -15.69
C GLY A 240 19.87 -11.66 -14.49
N MET A 241 20.96 -11.89 -13.78
CA MET A 241 21.00 -12.80 -12.63
C MET A 241 20.36 -12.18 -11.40
N ILE A 242 19.19 -12.67 -11.01
CA ILE A 242 18.40 -12.20 -9.85
C ILE A 242 18.72 -13.06 -8.63
N PRO A 243 19.13 -12.46 -7.50
CA PRO A 243 19.43 -13.22 -6.29
C PRO A 243 18.12 -13.68 -5.58
N PRO A 244 18.17 -14.80 -4.83
CA PRO A 244 17.00 -15.36 -4.15
C PRO A 244 16.29 -14.39 -3.22
N MET A 245 17.02 -13.52 -2.54
CA MET A 245 16.45 -12.52 -1.63
C MET A 245 15.48 -11.53 -2.32
N ALA A 246 15.59 -11.37 -3.64
CA ALA A 246 14.72 -10.47 -4.39
C ALA A 246 13.37 -11.10 -4.75
N PHE A 247 13.29 -12.42 -4.93
CA PHE A 247 12.08 -13.09 -5.41
C PHE A 247 11.49 -14.14 -4.44
N ILE A 248 12.28 -14.78 -3.58
CA ILE A 248 11.77 -15.79 -2.63
C ILE A 248 10.67 -15.22 -1.72
N PRO A 249 10.83 -14.05 -1.04
CA PRO A 249 9.78 -13.49 -0.20
C PRO A 249 8.50 -13.15 -0.98
N LEU A 250 8.65 -12.79 -2.25
CA LEU A 250 7.56 -12.48 -3.15
C LEU A 250 6.76 -13.74 -3.51
N PHE A 251 7.49 -14.81 -3.86
CA PHE A 251 6.89 -16.11 -4.21
C PHE A 251 6.28 -16.82 -3.01
N GLU A 252 6.82 -16.62 -1.82
CA GLU A 252 6.23 -17.10 -0.57
C GLU A 252 4.87 -16.41 -0.32
N LYS A 253 4.80 -15.09 -0.51
CA LYS A 253 3.59 -14.29 -0.30
C LYS A 253 2.46 -14.63 -1.27
N ASN A 254 2.78 -14.91 -2.54
CA ASN A 254 1.79 -15.23 -3.58
C ASN A 254 1.56 -16.73 -3.80
N GLY A 255 2.25 -17.60 -3.06
CA GLY A 255 2.11 -19.07 -3.13
C GLY A 255 2.88 -19.73 -4.29
N PHE A 256 3.60 -18.99 -5.12
CA PHE A 256 4.37 -19.55 -6.23
C PHE A 256 5.61 -20.33 -5.78
N LEU A 257 6.10 -20.07 -4.57
CA LEU A 257 7.29 -20.75 -4.02
C LEU A 257 7.17 -22.25 -4.07
N GLU A 258 5.98 -22.79 -3.90
CA GLU A 258 5.74 -24.23 -3.97
C GLU A 258 6.04 -24.83 -5.35
N GLN A 259 5.64 -24.15 -6.41
CA GLN A 259 5.93 -24.60 -7.79
C GLN A 259 7.43 -24.53 -8.07
N LEU A 260 8.10 -23.52 -7.53
CA LEU A 260 9.55 -23.39 -7.62
C LEU A 260 10.28 -24.51 -6.85
N ASP A 261 9.82 -24.86 -5.65
CA ASP A 261 10.40 -25.95 -4.84
C ASP A 261 10.31 -27.28 -5.58
N MET A 262 9.15 -27.60 -6.18
CA MET A 262 8.96 -28.80 -6.99
C MET A 262 9.89 -28.83 -8.20
N TYR A 263 9.99 -27.71 -8.91
CA TYR A 263 10.89 -27.58 -10.04
C TYR A 263 12.35 -27.80 -9.64
N MET A 264 12.79 -27.20 -8.55
CA MET A 264 14.15 -27.36 -8.01
C MET A 264 14.46 -28.80 -7.61
N MET A 265 13.50 -29.50 -6.99
CA MET A 265 13.65 -30.92 -6.66
C MET A 265 13.82 -31.78 -7.92
N ASP A 266 12.99 -31.55 -8.94
CA ASP A 266 13.09 -32.29 -10.19
C ASP A 266 14.43 -32.07 -10.90
N GLU A 267 14.87 -30.82 -11.03
CA GLU A 267 16.17 -30.46 -11.63
C GLU A 267 17.35 -31.10 -10.86
N VAL A 268 17.32 -31.09 -9.52
CA VAL A 268 18.36 -31.74 -8.69
C VAL A 268 18.34 -33.25 -8.86
N CYS A 269 17.18 -33.89 -8.91
CA CYS A 269 17.06 -35.34 -9.15
C CYS A 269 17.62 -35.73 -10.53
N GLN A 270 17.34 -34.91 -11.56
CA GLN A 270 17.89 -35.12 -12.89
C GLN A 270 19.43 -35.00 -12.90
N LEU A 271 19.99 -34.01 -12.17
CA LEU A 271 21.44 -33.85 -12.02
C LEU A 271 22.07 -35.05 -11.31
N LEU A 272 21.50 -35.54 -10.20
CA LEU A 272 21.98 -36.70 -9.47
C LEU A 272 21.96 -37.95 -10.36
N LYS A 273 20.88 -38.16 -11.11
CA LYS A 273 20.78 -39.30 -12.04
C LYS A 273 21.87 -39.20 -13.14
N LYS A 274 22.14 -38.03 -13.67
CA LYS A 274 23.20 -37.83 -14.67
C LYS A 274 24.60 -38.14 -14.12
N TRP A 275 24.83 -37.87 -12.84
CA TRP A 275 26.13 -38.04 -12.20
C TRP A 275 26.28 -39.36 -11.39
N GLU A 276 25.25 -40.20 -11.35
CA GLU A 276 25.22 -41.46 -10.57
C GLU A 276 26.42 -42.35 -10.80
N GLN A 277 26.88 -42.48 -12.06
CA GLN A 277 28.04 -43.32 -12.38
C GLN A 277 29.38 -42.67 -12.03
N THR A 278 29.46 -41.32 -12.04
CA THR A 278 30.71 -40.57 -11.81
C THR A 278 30.90 -40.25 -10.34
N TYR A 279 29.81 -39.95 -9.64
CA TYR A 279 29.80 -39.53 -8.22
C TYR A 279 28.70 -40.25 -7.44
N PRO A 280 28.76 -41.56 -7.24
CA PRO A 280 27.67 -42.36 -6.70
C PRO A 280 27.33 -42.05 -5.24
N SER A 281 28.23 -41.39 -4.50
CA SER A 281 28.04 -41.01 -3.09
C SER A 281 27.69 -39.53 -2.89
N LEU A 282 27.55 -38.75 -3.98
CA LEU A 282 27.22 -37.30 -3.90
C LEU A 282 25.83 -37.11 -3.30
N ARG A 283 25.75 -36.25 -2.31
CA ARG A 283 24.47 -35.83 -1.70
C ARG A 283 24.24 -34.36 -1.96
N ILE A 284 23.00 -34.01 -2.35
CA ILE A 284 22.61 -32.63 -2.55
C ILE A 284 21.43 -32.30 -1.62
N SER A 285 21.62 -31.34 -0.75
CA SER A 285 20.54 -30.80 0.08
C SER A 285 19.78 -29.70 -0.69
N ILE A 286 18.44 -29.69 -0.53
CA ILE A 286 17.54 -28.71 -1.15
C ILE A 286 16.81 -28.00 -0.02
N ASN A 287 16.68 -26.68 -0.14
CA ASN A 287 15.82 -25.88 0.73
C ASN A 287 14.37 -26.03 0.26
N VAL A 288 13.47 -26.32 1.18
CA VAL A 288 12.04 -26.51 0.90
C VAL A 288 11.23 -25.61 1.82
N SER A 289 10.21 -24.98 1.29
CA SER A 289 9.32 -24.10 2.06
C SER A 289 8.54 -24.91 3.12
N ARG A 290 8.28 -24.28 4.27
CA ARG A 290 7.47 -24.91 5.34
C ARG A 290 6.07 -25.27 4.88
N MET A 291 5.48 -24.45 4.00
CA MET A 291 4.14 -24.68 3.46
C MET A 291 4.03 -26.00 2.71
N TYR A 292 5.11 -26.39 2.01
CA TYR A 292 5.17 -27.63 1.26
C TYR A 292 5.23 -28.89 2.15
N ILE A 293 5.95 -28.81 3.28
CA ILE A 293 6.12 -29.93 4.23
C ILE A 293 4.78 -30.37 4.85
N PHE A 294 3.84 -29.46 5.02
CA PHE A 294 2.52 -29.76 5.61
C PHE A 294 1.48 -30.29 4.62
N ARG A 295 1.86 -30.53 3.37
CA ARG A 295 0.92 -31.12 2.40
C ARG A 295 0.70 -32.62 2.66
N PRO A 296 -0.56 -33.10 2.52
CA PRO A 296 -0.84 -34.51 2.47
C PRO A 296 -0.07 -35.16 1.31
N GLY A 297 0.76 -36.19 1.60
CA GLY A 297 1.53 -36.94 0.58
C GLY A 297 2.96 -36.41 0.35
N PHE A 298 3.49 -35.56 1.20
CA PHE A 298 4.89 -35.12 1.15
C PHE A 298 5.88 -36.24 1.61
N ALA A 299 5.44 -37.22 2.43
CA ALA A 299 6.25 -38.32 2.96
C ALA A 299 6.16 -39.56 2.10
#